data_c08f7554585df9694b4d89b2119e3f13
#
_entry.id   c08f7554585df9694b4d89b2119e3f13
#
_cell.length_a   1.000
_cell.length_b   1.000
_cell.length_c   1.000
_cell.angle_alpha   90.00
_cell.angle_beta   90.00
_cell.angle_gamma   90.00
#
_symmetry.space_group_name_H-M   'P 1'
#
loop_
_entity.id
_entity.type
_entity.pdbx_description
1 polymer ?
#
loop_
_entity_poly.entity_id
_entity_poly.type
_entity_poly.pdbx_seq_one_letter_code
_entity_poly.pdbx_strand_id
1 'polypeptide(L)'
;PSLHPLDLVVGLCCGGGLRLAVYLKSKNAKKYRHGMEYGSARWGTHEDIAPYIDPVFQNNVILTKTESLTMNSRPKDPKTARNKNVLVIGGSGSGKTRFWLKPNLMQMHSSYVVTDPKGTILVECGKMLQRGTPKLGKDGKPMKDKHGKVIYEPYRIKVLNTINFKKSMHYNRATRSHTTAIL
;
A
#
# COMPACT_ATOMS: atom_id res chain seq x y z
N PRO A 1 -1.39 61.04 29.69
CA PRO A 1 -1.66 59.61 29.42
C PRO A 1 -2.87 59.21 30.22
N SER A 2 -4.01 59.07 29.59
CA SER A 2 -5.25 58.64 30.21
C SER A 2 -5.17 57.10 30.41
N LEU A 3 -5.10 56.66 31.65
CA LEU A 3 -5.25 55.23 32.03
C LEU A 3 -6.74 54.84 32.00
N HIS A 4 -7.35 54.99 30.82
CA HIS A 4 -8.75 54.59 30.65
C HIS A 4 -8.80 53.08 30.52
N PRO A 5 -9.73 52.36 31.20
CA PRO A 5 -9.80 50.89 31.16
C PRO A 5 -10.04 50.36 29.74
N LEU A 6 -10.67 51.16 28.86
CA LEU A 6 -10.84 50.83 27.45
C LEU A 6 -9.51 50.74 26.69
N ASP A 7 -8.54 51.65 26.98
CA ASP A 7 -7.23 51.62 26.30
C ASP A 7 -6.44 50.36 26.64
N LEU A 8 -6.61 49.85 27.87
CA LEU A 8 -5.98 48.62 28.34
C LEU A 8 -6.58 47.38 27.63
N VAL A 9 -7.92 47.37 27.44
CA VAL A 9 -8.60 46.30 26.72
C VAL A 9 -8.19 46.29 25.25
N VAL A 10 -8.16 47.47 24.58
CA VAL A 10 -7.73 47.55 23.20
C VAL A 10 -6.27 47.14 23.04
N GLY A 11 -5.38 47.50 23.94
CA GLY A 11 -3.98 47.12 23.92
C GLY A 11 -3.81 45.59 24.06
N LEU A 12 -4.57 44.92 24.98
CA LEU A 12 -4.58 43.49 25.15
C LEU A 12 -5.11 42.74 23.91
N CYS A 13 -6.21 43.23 23.32
CA CYS A 13 -6.78 42.67 22.10
C CYS A 13 -5.82 42.77 20.91
N CYS A 14 -5.22 43.92 20.70
CA CYS A 14 -4.24 44.12 19.63
C CYS A 14 -2.99 43.26 19.86
N GLY A 15 -2.45 43.23 21.05
CA GLY A 15 -1.28 42.38 21.39
C GLY A 15 -1.56 40.90 21.25
N GLY A 16 -2.71 40.45 21.73
CA GLY A 16 -3.17 39.05 21.60
C GLY A 16 -3.39 38.69 20.15
N GLY A 17 -4.05 39.53 19.37
CA GLY A 17 -4.29 39.35 17.94
C GLY A 17 -2.99 39.23 17.13
N LEU A 18 -2.04 40.14 17.40
CA LEU A 18 -0.74 40.13 16.74
C LEU A 18 0.07 38.85 17.09
N ARG A 19 0.06 38.45 18.34
CA ARG A 19 0.72 37.23 18.80
C ARG A 19 0.09 35.99 18.16
N LEU A 20 -1.25 35.95 18.06
CA LEU A 20 -1.95 34.84 17.39
C LEU A 20 -1.62 34.80 15.91
N ALA A 21 -1.59 35.93 15.21
CA ALA A 21 -1.22 36.00 13.80
C ALA A 21 0.21 35.52 13.55
N VAL A 22 1.18 35.94 14.38
CA VAL A 22 2.57 35.48 14.31
C VAL A 22 2.66 33.97 14.61
N TYR A 23 1.93 33.46 15.57
CA TYR A 23 1.89 32.03 15.90
C TYR A 23 1.34 31.21 14.73
N LEU A 24 0.22 31.60 14.13
CA LEU A 24 -0.36 30.93 12.98
C LEU A 24 0.57 30.96 11.76
N LYS A 25 1.20 32.10 11.50
CA LYS A 25 2.20 32.26 10.42
C LYS A 25 3.41 31.34 10.67
N SER A 26 3.92 31.29 11.88
CA SER A 26 5.03 30.42 12.29
C SER A 26 4.68 28.95 12.15
N LYS A 27 3.48 28.52 12.54
CA LYS A 27 3.00 27.16 12.41
C LYS A 27 2.87 26.71 10.97
N ASN A 28 2.48 27.62 10.07
CA ASN A 28 2.30 27.36 8.64
C ASN A 28 3.56 27.69 7.81
N ALA A 29 4.60 28.25 8.42
CA ALA A 29 5.85 28.56 7.72
C ALA A 29 6.55 27.27 7.29
N LYS A 30 6.94 27.21 6.02
CA LYS A 30 7.78 26.14 5.50
C LYS A 30 9.11 26.15 6.26
N LYS A 31 9.40 25.09 7.00
CA LYS A 31 10.67 24.93 7.70
C LYS A 31 11.75 24.59 6.67
N TYR A 32 12.48 25.61 6.21
CA TYR A 32 13.69 25.38 5.43
C TYR A 32 14.81 24.92 6.36
N ARG A 33 15.50 23.84 6.00
CA ARG A 33 16.68 23.41 6.73
C ARG A 33 17.88 24.20 6.23
N HIS A 34 18.50 24.97 7.11
CA HIS A 34 19.74 25.66 6.80
C HIS A 34 20.82 24.65 6.35
N GLY A 35 21.56 24.96 5.29
CA GLY A 35 22.65 24.14 4.77
C GLY A 35 22.23 23.04 3.75
N MET A 36 20.99 23.04 3.30
CA MET A 36 20.52 22.12 2.24
C MET A 36 20.17 22.89 0.97
N GLU A 37 21.14 23.10 0.11
CA GLU A 37 20.97 23.88 -1.12
C GLU A 37 20.13 23.16 -2.19
N TYR A 38 20.02 21.81 -2.14
CA TYR A 38 19.37 20.98 -3.15
C TYR A 38 18.10 20.25 -2.69
N GLY A 39 17.45 20.75 -1.64
CA GLY A 39 16.20 20.24 -1.13
C GLY A 39 16.30 19.61 0.26
N SER A 40 15.17 19.44 0.90
CA SER A 40 15.08 18.89 2.27
C SER A 40 14.83 17.38 2.30
N ALA A 41 15.05 16.67 1.20
CA ALA A 41 14.87 15.23 1.13
C ALA A 41 15.92 14.50 1.98
N ARG A 42 15.47 13.49 2.73
CA ARG A 42 16.32 12.59 3.50
C ARG A 42 15.78 11.17 3.38
N TRP A 43 16.59 10.20 3.67
CA TRP A 43 16.11 8.83 3.85
C TRP A 43 15.13 8.78 5.02
N GLY A 44 13.98 8.12 4.82
CA GLY A 44 12.99 7.90 5.86
C GLY A 44 13.49 6.93 6.92
N THR A 45 13.06 7.14 8.16
CA THR A 45 13.22 6.19 9.27
C THR A 45 11.98 5.31 9.38
N HIS A 46 12.05 4.25 10.19
CA HIS A 46 10.88 3.40 10.47
C HIS A 46 9.68 4.21 11.03
N GLU A 47 9.95 5.22 11.86
CA GLU A 47 8.92 6.12 12.39
C GLU A 47 8.22 6.93 11.31
N ASP A 48 8.95 7.34 10.26
CA ASP A 48 8.37 8.07 9.13
C ASP A 48 7.45 7.16 8.29
N ILE A 49 7.70 5.86 8.26
CA ILE A 49 6.97 4.86 7.47
C ILE A 49 5.77 4.29 8.25
N ALA A 50 5.86 4.21 9.58
CA ALA A 50 4.84 3.61 10.44
C ALA A 50 3.39 4.06 10.14
N PRO A 51 3.09 5.34 9.84
CA PRO A 51 1.73 5.79 9.51
C PRO A 51 1.18 5.20 8.20
N TYR A 52 2.04 4.63 7.36
CA TYR A 52 1.70 4.06 6.05
C TYR A 52 1.63 2.54 6.06
N ILE A 53 1.76 1.90 7.21
CA ILE A 53 1.67 0.46 7.40
C ILE A 53 0.29 0.12 7.97
N ASP A 54 -0.38 -0.89 7.40
CA ASP A 54 -1.62 -1.41 7.96
C ASP A 54 -1.29 -2.36 9.12
N PRO A 55 -2.01 -2.30 10.26
CA PRO A 55 -1.82 -3.21 11.38
C PRO A 55 -1.98 -4.69 11.00
N VAL A 56 -2.83 -4.98 10.02
CA VAL A 56 -3.00 -6.33 9.48
C VAL A 56 -1.96 -6.56 8.40
N PHE A 57 -1.01 -7.45 8.65
CA PHE A 57 0.11 -7.73 7.76
C PHE A 57 -0.32 -8.03 6.30
N GLN A 58 -1.40 -8.80 6.14
CA GLN A 58 -1.93 -9.20 4.83
C GLN A 58 -2.46 -8.03 4.00
N ASN A 59 -2.75 -6.90 4.61
CA ASN A 59 -3.21 -5.70 3.89
C ASN A 59 -2.06 -4.84 3.36
N ASN A 60 -0.84 -5.31 3.46
CA ASN A 60 0.35 -4.58 3.04
C ASN A 60 1.04 -5.25 1.86
N VAL A 61 1.65 -4.45 1.01
CA VAL A 61 2.66 -4.88 0.04
C VAL A 61 3.99 -5.00 0.76
N ILE A 62 4.64 -6.14 0.65
CA ILE A 62 5.97 -6.39 1.20
C ILE A 62 6.99 -5.64 0.32
N LEU A 63 7.74 -4.73 0.89
CA LEU A 63 8.80 -3.99 0.21
C LEU A 63 10.15 -4.66 0.44
N THR A 64 10.49 -4.91 1.69
CA THR A 64 11.72 -5.57 2.12
C THR A 64 11.43 -6.58 3.24
N LYS A 65 12.45 -7.13 3.86
CA LYS A 65 12.29 -8.02 5.02
C LYS A 65 11.61 -7.33 6.21
N THR A 66 11.82 -6.03 6.38
CA THR A 66 11.37 -5.23 7.53
C THR A 66 10.29 -4.21 7.17
N GLU A 67 10.22 -3.81 5.91
CA GLU A 67 9.37 -2.71 5.47
C GLU A 67 8.21 -3.18 4.59
N SER A 68 7.06 -2.61 4.85
CA SER A 68 5.83 -2.86 4.09
C SER A 68 5.02 -1.58 3.92
N LEU A 69 4.09 -1.58 3.00
CA LEU A 69 3.24 -0.43 2.70
C LEU A 69 1.79 -0.88 2.56
N THR A 70 0.87 -0.17 3.23
CA THR A 70 -0.56 -0.48 3.17
C THR A 70 -1.12 -0.44 1.75
N MET A 71 -1.99 -1.38 1.43
CA MET A 71 -2.77 -1.38 0.17
C MET A 71 -4.06 -0.56 0.28
N ASN A 72 -4.42 -0.05 1.45
CA ASN A 72 -5.62 0.72 1.64
C ASN A 72 -5.55 2.06 0.87
N SER A 73 -6.41 2.24 -0.12
CA SER A 73 -6.47 3.45 -0.95
C SER A 73 -7.19 4.61 -0.28
N ARG A 74 -7.94 4.32 0.79
CA ARG A 74 -8.73 5.31 1.53
C ARG A 74 -8.44 5.20 3.02
N PRO A 75 -7.24 5.62 3.47
CA PRO A 75 -6.91 5.61 4.88
C PRO A 75 -7.81 6.61 5.64
N LYS A 76 -7.92 6.41 6.96
CA LYS A 76 -8.71 7.32 7.82
C LYS A 76 -8.15 8.74 7.81
N ASP A 77 -6.83 8.89 7.77
CA ASP A 77 -6.17 10.19 7.60
C ASP A 77 -5.81 10.39 6.12
N PRO A 78 -6.43 11.38 5.42
CA PRO A 78 -6.14 11.67 4.03
C PRO A 78 -4.67 12.04 3.77
N LYS A 79 -3.96 12.53 4.78
CA LYS A 79 -2.52 12.86 4.67
C LYS A 79 -1.65 11.63 4.44
N THR A 80 -2.10 10.45 4.84
CA THR A 80 -1.40 9.18 4.62
C THR A 80 -1.77 8.51 3.30
N ALA A 81 -2.72 9.06 2.55
CA ALA A 81 -3.06 8.58 1.21
C ALA A 81 -1.92 8.88 0.24
N ARG A 82 -1.16 7.86 -0.16
CA ARG A 82 -0.03 7.96 -1.08
C ARG A 82 -0.24 7.07 -2.29
N ASN A 83 0.48 7.40 -3.37
CA ASN A 83 0.61 6.53 -4.52
C ASN A 83 1.32 5.23 -4.08
N LYS A 84 0.81 4.09 -4.56
CA LYS A 84 1.27 2.74 -4.19
C LYS A 84 2.07 2.07 -5.28
N ASN A 85 2.52 2.85 -6.28
CA ASN A 85 3.43 2.35 -7.29
C ASN A 85 4.79 2.06 -6.64
N VAL A 86 5.28 0.85 -6.82
CA VAL A 86 6.56 0.40 -6.29
C VAL A 86 7.51 0.18 -7.46
N LEU A 87 8.66 0.84 -7.42
CA LEU A 87 9.74 0.64 -8.38
C LEU A 87 10.83 -0.23 -7.75
N VAL A 88 11.04 -1.42 -8.30
CA VAL A 88 12.08 -2.36 -7.85
C VAL A 88 13.22 -2.36 -8.85
N ILE A 89 14.37 -1.84 -8.45
CA ILE A 89 15.57 -1.71 -9.30
C ILE A 89 16.57 -2.80 -8.92
N GLY A 90 17.15 -3.43 -9.93
CA GLY A 90 18.20 -4.42 -9.72
C GLY A 90 18.64 -5.05 -11.05
N GLY A 91 19.87 -5.50 -11.14
CA GLY A 91 20.43 -6.17 -12.30
C GLY A 91 19.80 -7.55 -12.56
N SER A 92 20.24 -8.21 -13.63
CA SER A 92 19.85 -9.60 -13.89
C SER A 92 20.37 -10.49 -12.75
N GLY A 93 19.55 -11.45 -12.30
CA GLY A 93 19.92 -12.34 -11.20
C GLY A 93 19.82 -11.74 -9.78
N SER A 94 19.51 -10.44 -9.61
CA SER A 94 19.38 -9.80 -8.29
C SER A 94 18.23 -10.31 -7.43
N GLY A 95 17.43 -11.25 -7.92
CA GLY A 95 16.37 -11.89 -7.16
C GLY A 95 15.07 -11.10 -7.07
N LYS A 96 14.85 -10.07 -7.91
CA LYS A 96 13.59 -9.27 -7.91
C LYS A 96 12.33 -10.15 -7.91
N THR A 97 12.28 -11.14 -8.78
CA THR A 97 11.14 -12.07 -8.86
C THR A 97 11.05 -12.93 -7.60
N ARG A 98 12.19 -13.43 -7.09
CA ARG A 98 12.24 -14.34 -5.94
C ARG A 98 11.90 -13.66 -4.63
N PHE A 99 12.47 -12.47 -4.38
CA PHE A 99 12.40 -11.82 -3.07
C PHE A 99 11.33 -10.75 -2.97
N TRP A 100 10.80 -10.26 -4.09
CA TRP A 100 9.74 -9.26 -4.07
C TRP A 100 8.43 -9.77 -4.70
N LEU A 101 8.45 -10.21 -5.95
CA LEU A 101 7.22 -10.55 -6.68
C LEU A 101 6.54 -11.79 -6.09
N LYS A 102 7.28 -12.90 -5.91
CA LYS A 102 6.70 -14.13 -5.39
C LYS A 102 6.13 -13.99 -3.98
N PRO A 103 6.82 -13.39 -2.97
CA PRO A 103 6.26 -13.19 -1.65
C PRO A 103 4.96 -12.40 -1.66
N ASN A 104 4.88 -11.32 -2.46
CA ASN A 104 3.65 -10.56 -2.61
C ASN A 104 2.53 -11.35 -3.29
N LEU A 105 2.84 -12.15 -4.29
CA LEU A 105 1.87 -13.04 -4.94
C LEU A 105 1.39 -14.15 -3.99
N MET A 106 2.27 -14.65 -3.12
CA MET A 106 1.96 -15.69 -2.13
C MET A 106 1.04 -15.19 -1.01
N GLN A 107 0.93 -13.89 -0.78
CA GLN A 107 -0.05 -13.33 0.17
C GLN A 107 -1.50 -13.56 -0.29
N MET A 108 -1.75 -13.70 -1.58
CA MET A 108 -3.06 -14.04 -2.17
C MET A 108 -4.22 -13.18 -1.63
N HIS A 109 -4.01 -11.88 -1.44
CA HIS A 109 -5.01 -10.96 -0.85
C HIS A 109 -5.78 -10.12 -1.87
N SER A 110 -5.40 -10.19 -3.15
CA SER A 110 -6.01 -9.37 -4.20
C SER A 110 -5.97 -10.06 -5.56
N SER A 111 -6.62 -9.48 -6.56
CA SER A 111 -6.45 -9.87 -7.95
C SER A 111 -5.12 -9.39 -8.49
N TYR A 112 -4.48 -10.18 -9.30
CA TYR A 112 -3.15 -9.91 -9.85
C TYR A 112 -3.17 -9.92 -11.37
N VAL A 113 -2.40 -9.01 -11.95
CA VAL A 113 -1.98 -9.06 -13.36
C VAL A 113 -0.46 -9.09 -13.34
N VAL A 114 0.13 -10.16 -13.86
CA VAL A 114 1.57 -10.39 -13.80
C VAL A 114 2.11 -10.63 -15.19
N THR A 115 3.18 -9.94 -15.56
CA THR A 115 3.92 -10.23 -16.79
C THR A 115 5.01 -11.24 -16.49
N ASP A 116 4.97 -12.39 -17.17
CA ASP A 116 5.92 -13.49 -16.98
C ASP A 116 6.61 -13.88 -18.31
N PRO A 117 7.62 -13.10 -18.75
CA PRO A 117 8.29 -13.35 -20.01
C PRO A 117 8.95 -14.73 -20.12
N LYS A 118 9.28 -15.34 -18.98
CA LYS A 118 9.95 -16.65 -18.90
C LYS A 118 8.99 -17.81 -18.63
N GLY A 119 7.72 -17.55 -18.29
CA GLY A 119 6.75 -18.57 -17.91
C GLY A 119 7.01 -19.25 -16.56
N THR A 120 7.98 -18.76 -15.78
CA THR A 120 8.41 -19.40 -14.53
C THR A 120 7.43 -19.19 -13.38
N ILE A 121 6.75 -18.05 -13.35
CA ILE A 121 5.82 -17.70 -12.28
C ILE A 121 4.58 -18.59 -12.33
N LEU A 122 4.05 -18.84 -13.53
CA LEU A 122 2.93 -19.76 -13.73
C LEU A 122 3.27 -21.16 -13.26
N VAL A 123 4.45 -21.67 -13.61
CA VAL A 123 4.89 -23.04 -13.23
C VAL A 123 5.08 -23.15 -11.73
N GLU A 124 5.71 -22.16 -11.09
CA GLU A 124 6.05 -22.23 -9.68
C GLU A 124 4.88 -21.87 -8.76
N CYS A 125 4.08 -20.86 -9.11
CA CYS A 125 3.01 -20.33 -8.25
C CYS A 125 1.61 -20.78 -8.68
N GLY A 126 1.43 -21.31 -9.89
CA GLY A 126 0.11 -21.63 -10.44
C GLY A 126 -0.67 -22.64 -9.61
N LYS A 127 -0.05 -23.72 -9.15
CA LYS A 127 -0.71 -24.73 -8.29
C LYS A 127 -1.14 -24.14 -6.94
N MET A 128 -0.35 -23.25 -6.37
CA MET A 128 -0.68 -22.56 -5.13
C MET A 128 -1.90 -21.64 -5.32
N LEU A 129 -1.91 -20.85 -6.39
CA LEU A 129 -3.03 -19.98 -6.74
C LEU A 129 -4.30 -20.78 -7.04
N GLN A 130 -4.19 -21.92 -7.73
CA GLN A 130 -5.33 -22.82 -7.97
C GLN A 130 -5.89 -23.41 -6.68
N ARG A 131 -5.03 -23.70 -5.68
CA ARG A 131 -5.49 -24.12 -4.36
C ARG A 131 -6.22 -22.98 -3.66
N GLY A 132 -5.73 -21.75 -3.77
CA GLY A 132 -6.32 -20.56 -3.18
C GLY A 132 -6.08 -20.40 -1.69
N THR A 133 -6.78 -19.44 -1.11
CA THR A 133 -6.76 -19.14 0.33
C THR A 133 -7.87 -19.87 1.07
N PRO A 134 -7.69 -20.21 2.35
CA PRO A 134 -8.77 -20.72 3.18
C PRO A 134 -9.89 -19.67 3.25
N LYS A 135 -11.12 -20.11 2.98
CA LYS A 135 -12.29 -19.26 3.16
C LYS A 135 -12.49 -18.99 4.64
N LEU A 136 -12.48 -17.72 5.04
CA LEU A 136 -12.68 -17.32 6.43
C LEU A 136 -14.17 -17.09 6.71
N GLY A 137 -14.62 -17.56 7.87
CA GLY A 137 -15.94 -17.24 8.41
C GLY A 137 -15.98 -15.83 9.00
N LYS A 138 -17.14 -15.40 9.48
CA LYS A 138 -17.32 -14.11 10.16
C LYS A 138 -16.43 -13.99 11.42
N ASP A 139 -16.05 -15.11 11.99
CA ASP A 139 -15.19 -15.20 13.19
C ASP A 139 -13.69 -15.21 12.87
N GLY A 140 -13.30 -14.96 11.60
CA GLY A 140 -11.91 -15.00 11.16
C GLY A 140 -11.27 -16.38 11.13
N LYS A 141 -12.04 -17.45 11.43
CA LYS A 141 -11.56 -18.85 11.41
C LYS A 141 -11.82 -19.49 10.05
N PRO A 142 -10.96 -20.44 9.61
CA PRO A 142 -11.19 -21.17 8.37
C PRO A 142 -12.50 -21.93 8.40
N MET A 143 -13.34 -21.72 7.40
CA MET A 143 -14.57 -22.50 7.22
C MET A 143 -14.23 -23.95 6.89
N LYS A 144 -14.96 -24.87 7.51
CA LYS A 144 -14.83 -26.33 7.28
C LYS A 144 -16.10 -26.85 6.62
N ASP A 145 -15.90 -27.83 5.74
CA ASP A 145 -16.98 -28.60 5.14
C ASP A 145 -17.61 -29.55 6.16
N LYS A 146 -18.73 -30.19 5.80
CA LYS A 146 -19.44 -31.23 6.59
C LYS A 146 -18.53 -32.38 7.04
N HIS A 147 -17.42 -32.59 6.35
CA HIS A 147 -16.40 -33.61 6.66
C HIS A 147 -15.20 -33.06 7.45
N GLY A 148 -15.28 -31.81 8.00
CA GLY A 148 -14.20 -31.20 8.76
C GLY A 148 -13.04 -30.65 7.94
N LYS A 149 -13.11 -30.72 6.60
CA LYS A 149 -12.06 -30.26 5.68
C LYS A 149 -12.20 -28.75 5.46
N VAL A 150 -11.06 -28.03 5.46
CA VAL A 150 -11.02 -26.58 5.20
C VAL A 150 -11.47 -26.30 3.75
N ILE A 151 -12.39 -25.36 3.60
CA ILE A 151 -12.85 -24.87 2.29
C ILE A 151 -11.86 -23.80 1.81
N TYR A 152 -11.39 -23.95 0.57
CA TYR A 152 -10.48 -22.99 -0.07
C TYR A 152 -11.22 -22.20 -1.15
N GLU A 153 -10.84 -20.94 -1.31
CA GLU A 153 -11.27 -20.06 -2.40
C GLU A 153 -10.17 -20.00 -3.47
N PRO A 154 -10.31 -20.75 -4.59
CA PRO A 154 -9.28 -20.81 -5.62
C PRO A 154 -9.24 -19.54 -6.46
N TYR A 155 -8.06 -19.17 -6.93
CA TYR A 155 -7.91 -18.16 -7.96
C TYR A 155 -8.29 -18.67 -9.33
N ARG A 156 -8.99 -17.85 -10.08
CA ARG A 156 -9.23 -18.10 -11.50
C ARG A 156 -8.03 -17.60 -12.30
N ILE A 157 -7.19 -18.51 -12.73
CA ILE A 157 -6.00 -18.19 -13.52
C ILE A 157 -6.39 -18.01 -14.98
N LYS A 158 -5.95 -16.92 -15.59
CA LYS A 158 -6.05 -16.64 -17.02
C LYS A 158 -4.65 -16.41 -17.57
N VAL A 159 -4.33 -17.07 -18.66
CA VAL A 159 -3.04 -16.95 -19.33
C VAL A 159 -3.23 -16.30 -20.70
N LEU A 160 -2.53 -15.20 -20.93
CA LEU A 160 -2.42 -14.56 -22.23
C LEU A 160 -1.02 -14.82 -22.77
N ASN A 161 -0.91 -15.73 -23.74
CA ASN A 161 0.36 -16.03 -24.37
C ASN A 161 0.52 -15.22 -25.65
N THR A 162 1.39 -14.21 -25.60
CA THR A 162 1.65 -13.30 -26.74
C THR A 162 2.60 -13.88 -27.78
N ILE A 163 3.34 -14.94 -27.44
CA ILE A 163 4.22 -15.65 -28.37
C ILE A 163 3.44 -16.65 -29.21
N ASN A 164 2.51 -17.37 -28.58
CA ASN A 164 1.65 -18.35 -29.24
C ASN A 164 0.20 -18.16 -28.79
N PHE A 165 -0.56 -17.38 -29.56
CA PHE A 165 -1.95 -17.06 -29.23
C PHE A 165 -2.86 -18.29 -29.17
N LYS A 166 -2.54 -19.39 -29.84
CA LYS A 166 -3.29 -20.65 -29.76
C LYS A 166 -3.27 -21.25 -28.35
N LYS A 167 -2.24 -20.92 -27.55
CA LYS A 167 -2.10 -21.32 -26.14
C LYS A 167 -2.71 -20.34 -25.16
N SER A 168 -3.26 -19.23 -25.64
CA SER A 168 -3.93 -18.23 -24.78
C SER A 168 -5.32 -18.70 -24.40
N MET A 169 -5.72 -18.35 -23.18
CA MET A 169 -7.09 -18.58 -22.70
C MET A 169 -7.99 -17.43 -23.15
N HIS A 170 -9.23 -17.74 -23.50
CA HIS A 170 -10.20 -16.72 -23.85
C HIS A 170 -10.57 -15.87 -22.62
N TYR A 171 -10.55 -14.55 -22.81
CA TYR A 171 -11.02 -13.59 -21.83
C TYR A 171 -12.49 -13.26 -22.10
N ASN A 172 -13.37 -13.61 -21.17
CA ASN A 172 -14.77 -13.20 -21.21
C ASN A 172 -15.02 -12.17 -20.10
N ARG A 173 -15.38 -10.95 -20.51
CA ARG A 173 -15.68 -9.83 -19.61
C ARG A 173 -16.91 -10.07 -18.73
N ALA A 174 -17.83 -10.93 -19.15
CA ALA A 174 -19.09 -11.20 -18.42
C ALA A 174 -18.91 -12.09 -17.19
N THR A 175 -17.79 -12.82 -17.08
CA THR A 175 -17.53 -13.66 -15.90
C THR A 175 -16.80 -12.86 -14.82
N ARG A 176 -17.57 -12.19 -13.97
CA ARG A 176 -17.05 -11.61 -12.71
C ARG A 176 -16.70 -12.73 -11.74
N SER A 177 -15.43 -13.02 -11.56
CA SER A 177 -14.93 -13.76 -10.39
C SER A 177 -14.22 -12.78 -9.46
N HIS A 178 -14.39 -12.94 -8.16
CA HIS A 178 -13.84 -12.02 -7.16
C HIS A 178 -12.30 -12.02 -7.10
N THR A 179 -11.66 -13.09 -7.57
CA THR A 179 -10.21 -13.24 -7.57
C THR A 179 -9.73 -13.81 -8.91
N THR A 180 -8.94 -13.01 -9.63
CA THR A 180 -8.39 -13.41 -10.94
C THR A 180 -6.89 -13.13 -10.95
N ALA A 181 -6.09 -14.10 -11.36
CA ALA A 181 -4.70 -13.90 -11.73
C ALA A 181 -4.58 -14.02 -13.25
N ILE A 182 -4.00 -13.00 -13.89
CA ILE A 182 -3.66 -12.99 -15.32
C ILE A 182 -2.15 -13.10 -15.39
N LEU A 183 -1.67 -14.15 -16.03
CA LEU A 183 -0.25 -14.47 -16.16
C LEU A 183 0.14 -14.48 -17.65
#